data_9aef0c0dd737c3c250bc9de0599d53c9
#
_entry.id   9aef0c0dd737c3c250bc9de0599d53c9
#
_cell.length_a   1.000
_cell.length_b   1.000
_cell.length_c   1.000
_cell.angle_alpha   90.00
_cell.angle_beta   90.00
_cell.angle_gamma   90.00
#
_symmetry.space_group_name_H-M   'P 1'
#
loop_
_entity.id
_entity.type
_entity.pdbx_description
1 polymer ?
#
loop_
_entity_poly.entity_id
_entity_poly.type
_entity_poly.pdbx_seq_one_letter_code
_entity_poly.pdbx_strand_id
1 'polypeptide(L)'
;MKISKEIITINDSVLTLRAPETQDAKILLDFLKKVSGETPYLIRTEEEVNIPLEKEISFINILNNSKTDFMIMAFLDDIFIGNCSMTSYPYNRQKHRADMGIALLQEYTDLGIGTILMDRLVSTAINNGIEKLELDVFSKNEKAIHLYNKYSFKEYNRIPNYSKYKDNSYDDLIYMVKDLRETISVNNNNYHIIRLLGKGKGGYSYLVNKDSQKYVLKQIHHEPCDYYSFGNKIEAEYNDYNRLINANLSVPRMIDIDFGNERILKEYIEGPDIATLVKKKLMKENYYSQIEEMAQMLKEQNLNIDYYPTNFIVKNDLLYYIDYECNTYMEEYSYQVWGKQYWY
;
A
#
# COMPACT_ATOMS: atom_id res chain seq x y z
N MET A 1 -19.57 -6.02 -8.70
CA MET A 1 -19.13 -4.75 -9.37
C MET A 1 -17.87 -5.01 -10.16
N LYS A 2 -17.80 -4.56 -11.40
CA LYS A 2 -16.59 -4.69 -12.21
C LYS A 2 -15.60 -3.58 -11.86
N ILE A 3 -14.40 -3.97 -11.47
CA ILE A 3 -13.26 -3.07 -11.28
C ILE A 3 -12.63 -2.81 -12.64
N SER A 4 -12.28 -1.56 -12.92
CA SER A 4 -11.57 -1.18 -14.14
C SER A 4 -10.19 -1.85 -14.19
N LYS A 5 -9.77 -2.24 -15.39
CA LYS A 5 -8.42 -2.77 -15.61
C LYS A 5 -7.39 -1.68 -15.29
N GLU A 6 -6.38 -2.04 -14.51
CA GLU A 6 -5.25 -1.19 -14.15
C GLU A 6 -3.96 -1.92 -14.49
N ILE A 7 -2.97 -1.18 -14.98
CA ILE A 7 -1.63 -1.70 -15.31
C ILE A 7 -0.62 -0.91 -14.51
N ILE A 8 0.23 -1.63 -13.78
CA ILE A 8 1.26 -1.06 -12.91
C ILE A 8 2.59 -1.72 -13.30
N THR A 9 3.60 -0.94 -13.57
CA THR A 9 4.95 -1.48 -13.76
C THR A 9 5.61 -1.69 -12.41
N ILE A 10 6.04 -2.90 -12.13
CA ILE A 10 6.80 -3.25 -10.92
C ILE A 10 8.15 -3.80 -11.40
N ASN A 11 9.20 -2.99 -11.26
CA ASN A 11 10.50 -3.27 -11.87
C ASN A 11 10.36 -3.42 -13.40
N ASP A 12 10.75 -4.55 -13.97
CA ASP A 12 10.61 -4.84 -15.40
C ASP A 12 9.36 -5.68 -15.73
N SER A 13 8.56 -5.99 -14.68
CA SER A 13 7.33 -6.79 -14.82
C SER A 13 6.09 -5.91 -14.84
N VAL A 14 5.07 -6.40 -15.53
CA VAL A 14 3.78 -5.74 -15.68
C VAL A 14 2.76 -6.40 -14.77
N LEU A 15 2.34 -5.70 -13.70
CA LEU A 15 1.23 -6.11 -12.86
C LEU A 15 -0.08 -5.59 -13.45
N THR A 16 -0.95 -6.50 -13.88
CA THR A 16 -2.31 -6.20 -14.33
C THR A 16 -3.30 -6.55 -13.22
N LEU A 17 -4.11 -5.58 -12.82
CA LEU A 17 -5.22 -5.77 -11.89
C LEU A 17 -6.54 -5.62 -12.67
N ARG A 18 -7.47 -6.57 -12.51
CA ARG A 18 -8.78 -6.48 -13.16
C ARG A 18 -9.86 -7.31 -12.44
N ALA A 19 -11.11 -7.04 -12.76
CA ALA A 19 -12.21 -7.90 -12.34
C ALA A 19 -12.13 -9.27 -13.05
N PRO A 20 -12.66 -10.36 -12.43
CA PRO A 20 -12.80 -11.64 -13.09
C PRO A 20 -13.81 -11.57 -14.24
N GLU A 21 -13.56 -12.35 -15.27
CA GLU A 21 -14.49 -12.66 -16.34
C GLU A 21 -14.93 -14.14 -16.23
N THR A 22 -16.06 -14.51 -16.83
CA THR A 22 -16.56 -15.91 -16.72
C THR A 22 -15.60 -16.95 -17.27
N GLN A 23 -14.76 -16.57 -18.24
CA GLN A 23 -13.69 -17.42 -18.77
C GLN A 23 -12.55 -17.65 -17.76
N ASP A 24 -12.44 -16.84 -16.72
CA ASP A 24 -11.43 -17.00 -15.68
C ASP A 24 -11.82 -18.06 -14.64
N ALA A 25 -13.04 -18.61 -14.70
CA ALA A 25 -13.54 -19.54 -13.68
C ALA A 25 -12.59 -20.72 -13.47
N LYS A 26 -12.04 -21.28 -14.55
CA LYS A 26 -11.11 -22.40 -14.44
C LYS A 26 -9.80 -22.00 -13.75
N ILE A 27 -9.21 -20.87 -14.15
CA ILE A 27 -7.94 -20.41 -13.56
C ILE A 27 -8.10 -20.04 -12.10
N LEU A 28 -9.27 -19.51 -11.68
CA LEU A 28 -9.60 -19.24 -10.28
C LEU A 28 -9.67 -20.54 -9.47
N LEU A 29 -10.31 -21.60 -9.98
CA LEU A 29 -10.37 -22.90 -9.33
C LEU A 29 -8.99 -23.56 -9.23
N ASP A 30 -8.20 -23.53 -10.30
CA ASP A 30 -6.84 -24.06 -10.34
C ASP A 30 -5.94 -23.31 -9.32
N PHE A 31 -6.09 -21.97 -9.24
CA PHE A 31 -5.41 -21.15 -8.23
C PHE A 31 -5.83 -21.51 -6.82
N LEU A 32 -7.16 -21.60 -6.54
CA LEU A 32 -7.64 -21.93 -5.20
C LEU A 32 -7.09 -23.28 -4.74
N LYS A 33 -7.05 -24.26 -5.63
CA LYS A 33 -6.46 -25.56 -5.36
C LYS A 33 -4.97 -25.46 -5.03
N LYS A 34 -4.20 -24.74 -5.89
CA LYS A 34 -2.76 -24.56 -5.71
C LYS A 34 -2.45 -23.84 -4.39
N VAL A 35 -3.09 -22.70 -4.13
CA VAL A 35 -2.82 -21.92 -2.90
C VAL A 35 -3.23 -22.67 -1.64
N SER A 36 -4.30 -23.49 -1.70
CA SER A 36 -4.69 -24.36 -0.56
C SER A 36 -3.66 -25.45 -0.27
N GLY A 37 -2.89 -25.87 -1.26
CA GLY A 37 -1.75 -26.80 -1.07
C GLY A 37 -0.47 -26.11 -0.56
N GLU A 38 -0.29 -24.84 -0.88
CA GLU A 38 0.92 -24.07 -0.50
C GLU A 38 0.89 -23.58 0.96
N THR A 39 -0.28 -23.42 1.56
CA THR A 39 -0.42 -22.85 2.91
C THR A 39 -1.43 -23.60 3.77
N PRO A 40 -1.17 -23.78 5.07
CA PRO A 40 -2.13 -24.35 6.01
C PRO A 40 -3.18 -23.33 6.49
N TYR A 41 -3.10 -22.07 6.02
CA TYR A 41 -3.91 -20.96 6.53
C TYR A 41 -5.17 -20.67 5.72
N LEU A 42 -5.58 -21.59 4.84
CA LEU A 42 -6.90 -21.62 4.23
C LEU A 42 -7.74 -22.71 4.86
N ILE A 43 -9.06 -22.47 4.98
CA ILE A 43 -9.97 -23.42 5.65
C ILE A 43 -10.08 -24.74 4.89
N ARG A 44 -9.92 -24.74 3.57
CA ARG A 44 -9.96 -25.93 2.73
C ARG A 44 -8.56 -26.41 2.44
N THR A 45 -8.34 -27.70 2.54
CA THR A 45 -7.15 -28.35 2.00
C THR A 45 -7.22 -28.47 0.48
N GLU A 46 -6.11 -28.76 -0.20
CA GLU A 46 -6.09 -28.94 -1.65
C GLU A 46 -7.09 -29.99 -2.13
N GLU A 47 -7.21 -31.11 -1.40
CA GLU A 47 -8.11 -32.22 -1.73
C GLU A 47 -9.60 -31.86 -1.57
N GLU A 48 -9.91 -30.87 -0.71
CA GLU A 48 -11.27 -30.40 -0.46
C GLU A 48 -11.75 -29.36 -1.48
N VAL A 49 -10.85 -28.84 -2.30
CA VAL A 49 -11.21 -27.92 -3.38
C VAL A 49 -11.80 -28.70 -4.55
N ASN A 50 -13.12 -28.93 -4.48
CA ASN A 50 -13.89 -29.61 -5.51
C ASN A 50 -15.16 -28.81 -5.84
N ILE A 51 -14.96 -27.64 -6.43
CA ILE A 51 -16.04 -26.74 -6.82
C ILE A 51 -16.36 -26.96 -8.31
N PRO A 52 -17.60 -27.26 -8.69
CA PRO A 52 -18.00 -27.36 -10.10
C PRO A 52 -17.77 -26.04 -10.85
N LEU A 53 -17.29 -26.12 -12.09
CA LEU A 53 -16.98 -24.96 -12.94
C LEU A 53 -18.19 -24.02 -13.08
N GLU A 54 -19.39 -24.56 -13.22
CA GLU A 54 -20.64 -23.80 -13.37
C GLU A 54 -20.96 -22.97 -12.12
N LYS A 55 -20.57 -23.46 -10.93
CA LYS A 55 -20.73 -22.69 -9.68
C LYS A 55 -19.79 -21.50 -9.65
N GLU A 56 -18.56 -21.66 -10.10
CA GLU A 56 -17.59 -20.58 -10.17
C GLU A 56 -18.00 -19.52 -11.22
N ILE A 57 -18.47 -19.95 -12.40
CA ILE A 57 -19.05 -19.06 -13.41
C ILE A 57 -20.23 -18.27 -12.83
N SER A 58 -21.12 -18.93 -12.09
CA SER A 58 -22.25 -18.28 -11.45
C SER A 58 -21.81 -17.28 -10.39
N PHE A 59 -20.80 -17.61 -9.58
CA PHE A 59 -20.22 -16.73 -8.58
C PHE A 59 -19.62 -15.46 -9.22
N ILE A 60 -18.83 -15.59 -10.30
CA ILE A 60 -18.28 -14.46 -11.04
C ILE A 60 -19.41 -13.57 -11.57
N ASN A 61 -20.47 -14.14 -12.11
CA ASN A 61 -21.62 -13.37 -12.60
C ASN A 61 -22.31 -12.59 -11.47
N ILE A 62 -22.50 -13.21 -10.30
CA ILE A 62 -23.06 -12.54 -9.11
C ILE A 62 -22.19 -11.38 -8.70
N LEU A 63 -20.88 -11.57 -8.55
CA LEU A 63 -19.93 -10.51 -8.22
C LEU A 63 -19.97 -9.35 -9.21
N ASN A 64 -19.92 -9.64 -10.50
CA ASN A 64 -19.89 -8.62 -11.55
C ASN A 64 -21.19 -7.83 -11.66
N ASN A 65 -22.32 -8.39 -11.23
CA ASN A 65 -23.62 -7.72 -11.18
C ASN A 65 -23.93 -7.08 -9.83
N SER A 66 -23.13 -7.34 -8.79
CA SER A 66 -23.27 -6.67 -7.49
C SER A 66 -22.96 -5.17 -7.61
N LYS A 67 -23.55 -4.37 -6.73
CA LYS A 67 -23.25 -2.93 -6.61
C LYS A 67 -22.06 -2.65 -5.70
N THR A 68 -21.78 -3.58 -4.78
CA THR A 68 -20.78 -3.39 -3.72
C THR A 68 -19.71 -4.46 -3.72
N ASP A 69 -20.10 -5.72 -3.99
CA ASP A 69 -19.17 -6.85 -3.95
C ASP A 69 -18.27 -6.86 -5.18
N PHE A 70 -17.03 -7.21 -4.99
CA PHE A 70 -16.06 -7.25 -6.08
C PHE A 70 -14.92 -8.22 -5.78
N MET A 71 -14.21 -8.59 -6.84
CA MET A 71 -12.92 -9.27 -6.79
C MET A 71 -11.94 -8.53 -7.70
N ILE A 72 -10.71 -8.45 -7.26
CA ILE A 72 -9.57 -7.97 -8.06
C ILE A 72 -8.63 -9.14 -8.26
N MET A 73 -8.44 -9.55 -9.50
CA MET A 73 -7.44 -10.52 -9.91
C MET A 73 -6.12 -9.81 -10.22
N ALA A 74 -5.00 -10.38 -9.80
CA ALA A 74 -3.66 -9.88 -10.05
C ALA A 74 -2.91 -10.82 -10.98
N PHE A 75 -2.43 -10.26 -12.09
CA PHE A 75 -1.58 -10.97 -13.06
C PHE A 75 -0.22 -10.28 -13.11
N LEU A 76 0.86 -11.03 -12.99
CA LEU A 76 2.22 -10.56 -13.22
C LEU A 76 2.75 -11.18 -14.50
N ASP A 77 3.09 -10.35 -15.50
CA ASP A 77 3.48 -10.79 -16.84
C ASP A 77 2.52 -11.84 -17.42
N ASP A 78 1.19 -11.52 -17.34
CA ASP A 78 0.06 -12.36 -17.75
C ASP A 78 -0.14 -13.66 -16.95
N ILE A 79 0.69 -13.96 -15.94
CA ILE A 79 0.50 -15.09 -15.04
C ILE A 79 -0.43 -14.68 -13.90
N PHE A 80 -1.52 -15.42 -13.69
CA PHE A 80 -2.41 -15.18 -12.54
C PHE A 80 -1.74 -15.61 -11.24
N ILE A 81 -1.51 -14.66 -10.33
CA ILE A 81 -0.71 -14.83 -9.12
C ILE A 81 -1.50 -14.69 -7.82
N GLY A 82 -2.72 -14.18 -7.88
CA GLY A 82 -3.54 -13.99 -6.70
C GLY A 82 -4.71 -13.05 -6.88
N ASN A 83 -5.49 -12.91 -5.83
CA ASN A 83 -6.65 -12.02 -5.81
C ASN A 83 -6.91 -11.44 -4.43
N CYS A 84 -7.77 -10.42 -4.40
CA CYS A 84 -8.48 -10.01 -3.20
C CYS A 84 -9.96 -9.78 -3.54
N SER A 85 -10.84 -9.96 -2.56
CA SER A 85 -12.27 -9.81 -2.74
C SER A 85 -12.93 -9.18 -1.52
N MET A 86 -14.09 -8.58 -1.75
CA MET A 86 -14.95 -8.04 -0.70
C MET A 86 -16.40 -8.45 -0.97
N THR A 87 -17.08 -8.88 0.08
CA THR A 87 -18.51 -9.24 0.05
C THR A 87 -19.24 -8.51 1.16
N SER A 88 -20.20 -7.67 0.80
CA SER A 88 -21.03 -6.93 1.75
C SER A 88 -22.10 -7.83 2.37
N TYR A 89 -22.47 -7.55 3.63
CA TYR A 89 -23.58 -8.27 4.26
C TYR A 89 -24.92 -7.89 3.61
N PRO A 90 -25.82 -8.86 3.38
CA PRO A 90 -26.99 -8.67 2.51
C PRO A 90 -28.13 -7.87 3.14
N TYR A 91 -28.16 -7.71 4.47
CA TYR A 91 -29.28 -7.10 5.18
C TYR A 91 -29.08 -5.60 5.36
N ASN A 92 -30.17 -4.82 5.21
CA ASN A 92 -30.14 -3.36 5.31
C ASN A 92 -29.47 -2.81 6.58
N ARG A 93 -29.56 -3.53 7.70
CA ARG A 93 -28.92 -3.12 8.97
C ARG A 93 -27.42 -3.45 9.04
N GLN A 94 -26.90 -4.23 8.09
CA GLN A 94 -25.52 -4.70 8.04
C GLN A 94 -24.78 -4.29 6.77
N LYS A 95 -25.46 -3.73 5.77
CA LYS A 95 -24.89 -3.40 4.45
C LYS A 95 -23.73 -2.39 4.49
N HIS A 96 -23.51 -1.73 5.64
CA HIS A 96 -22.37 -0.87 5.89
C HIS A 96 -21.09 -1.65 6.29
N ARG A 97 -21.20 -2.97 6.41
CA ARG A 97 -20.14 -3.90 6.77
C ARG A 97 -19.86 -4.85 5.61
N ALA A 98 -18.61 -5.28 5.48
CA ALA A 98 -18.24 -6.27 4.48
C ALA A 98 -17.10 -7.16 5.00
N ASP A 99 -17.11 -8.42 4.55
CA ASP A 99 -15.99 -9.34 4.70
C ASP A 99 -15.02 -9.18 3.55
N MET A 100 -13.73 -9.38 3.81
CA MET A 100 -12.70 -9.41 2.79
C MET A 100 -11.81 -10.64 2.86
N GLY A 101 -11.27 -11.01 1.70
CA GLY A 101 -10.23 -12.02 1.60
C GLY A 101 -9.12 -11.57 0.65
N ILE A 102 -7.91 -12.07 0.88
CA ILE A 102 -6.75 -11.88 0.01
C ILE A 102 -5.92 -13.16 -0.01
N ALA A 103 -5.48 -13.57 -1.19
CA ALA A 103 -4.57 -14.68 -1.37
C ALA A 103 -3.59 -14.41 -2.51
N LEU A 104 -2.33 -14.81 -2.31
CA LEU A 104 -1.26 -14.78 -3.30
C LEU A 104 -0.54 -16.13 -3.29
N LEU A 105 -0.10 -16.60 -4.45
CA LEU A 105 0.84 -17.73 -4.52
C LEU A 105 2.12 -17.39 -3.77
N GLN A 106 2.69 -18.38 -3.06
CA GLN A 106 3.80 -18.18 -2.14
C GLN A 106 5.03 -17.57 -2.81
N GLU A 107 5.32 -17.95 -4.05
CA GLU A 107 6.43 -17.45 -4.84
C GLU A 107 6.34 -15.94 -5.18
N TYR A 108 5.13 -15.37 -5.12
CA TYR A 108 4.88 -13.93 -5.38
C TYR A 108 4.62 -13.11 -4.12
N THR A 109 4.83 -13.70 -2.94
CA THR A 109 4.80 -12.94 -1.69
C THR A 109 6.06 -12.07 -1.55
N ASP A 110 6.01 -11.08 -0.65
CA ASP A 110 7.13 -10.16 -0.35
C ASP A 110 7.57 -9.26 -1.54
N LEU A 111 6.79 -9.25 -2.64
CA LEU A 111 6.99 -8.33 -3.78
C LEU A 111 6.24 -7.00 -3.64
N GLY A 112 5.51 -6.79 -2.54
CA GLY A 112 4.68 -5.61 -2.33
C GLY A 112 3.27 -5.72 -2.93
N ILE A 113 2.98 -6.78 -3.70
CA ILE A 113 1.69 -6.97 -4.40
C ILE A 113 0.52 -7.04 -3.41
N GLY A 114 0.70 -7.71 -2.26
CA GLY A 114 -0.32 -7.74 -1.20
C GLY A 114 -0.70 -6.34 -0.70
N THR A 115 0.27 -5.43 -0.58
CA THR A 115 0.01 -4.02 -0.22
C THR A 115 -0.76 -3.30 -1.34
N ILE A 116 -0.40 -3.51 -2.60
CA ILE A 116 -1.12 -2.91 -3.75
C ILE A 116 -2.57 -3.38 -3.76
N LEU A 117 -2.82 -4.69 -3.63
CA LEU A 117 -4.17 -5.25 -3.57
C LEU A 117 -4.97 -4.68 -2.40
N MET A 118 -4.39 -4.59 -1.21
CA MET A 118 -5.04 -4.00 -0.03
C MET A 118 -5.35 -2.52 -0.21
N ASP A 119 -4.44 -1.73 -0.79
CA ASP A 119 -4.68 -0.31 -1.09
C ASP A 119 -5.88 -0.14 -2.04
N ARG A 120 -6.03 -1.02 -3.03
CA ARG A 120 -7.17 -1.01 -3.96
C ARG A 120 -8.46 -1.46 -3.27
N LEU A 121 -8.40 -2.55 -2.50
CA LEU A 121 -9.54 -3.09 -1.78
C LEU A 121 -10.11 -2.07 -0.79
N VAL A 122 -9.27 -1.50 0.08
CA VAL A 122 -9.70 -0.52 1.09
C VAL A 122 -10.25 0.76 0.43
N SER A 123 -9.58 1.28 -0.60
CA SER A 123 -10.07 2.46 -1.33
C SER A 123 -11.42 2.19 -1.98
N THR A 124 -11.60 1.02 -2.60
CA THR A 124 -12.87 0.64 -3.24
C THR A 124 -13.98 0.46 -2.21
N ALA A 125 -13.68 -0.15 -1.05
CA ALA A 125 -14.63 -0.31 0.04
C ALA A 125 -15.14 1.06 0.54
N ILE A 126 -14.22 2.03 0.76
CA ILE A 126 -14.56 3.41 1.14
C ILE A 126 -15.49 4.04 0.09
N ASN A 127 -15.12 3.95 -1.19
CA ASN A 127 -15.90 4.55 -2.29
C ASN A 127 -17.29 3.92 -2.45
N ASN A 128 -17.45 2.67 -2.02
CA ASN A 128 -18.74 1.95 -2.00
C ASN A 128 -19.56 2.22 -0.74
N GLY A 129 -19.11 3.10 0.17
CA GLY A 129 -19.82 3.46 1.40
C GLY A 129 -19.79 2.36 2.47
N ILE A 130 -18.82 1.45 2.42
CA ILE A 130 -18.57 0.49 3.50
C ILE A 130 -17.91 1.25 4.66
N GLU A 131 -18.44 1.04 5.87
CA GLU A 131 -17.95 1.68 7.08
C GLU A 131 -17.04 0.76 7.90
N LYS A 132 -17.24 -0.56 7.81
CA LYS A 132 -16.44 -1.57 8.52
C LYS A 132 -16.05 -2.69 7.58
N LEU A 133 -14.76 -2.94 7.50
CA LEU A 133 -14.18 -4.05 6.76
C LEU A 133 -13.68 -5.11 7.76
N GLU A 134 -14.10 -6.34 7.56
CA GLU A 134 -13.87 -7.45 8.48
C GLU A 134 -13.11 -8.57 7.77
N LEU A 135 -12.37 -9.34 8.54
CA LEU A 135 -11.71 -10.55 8.07
C LEU A 135 -11.49 -11.52 9.23
N ASP A 136 -11.24 -12.78 8.88
CA ASP A 136 -10.69 -13.76 9.80
C ASP A 136 -9.32 -14.27 9.32
N VAL A 137 -8.47 -14.62 10.27
CA VAL A 137 -7.10 -15.07 10.00
C VAL A 137 -6.63 -16.06 11.05
N PHE A 138 -5.93 -17.12 10.64
CA PHE A 138 -5.28 -18.04 11.57
C PHE A 138 -4.12 -17.37 12.31
N SER A 139 -4.02 -17.62 13.62
CA SER A 139 -3.06 -16.91 14.50
C SER A 139 -1.60 -17.13 14.12
N LYS A 140 -1.27 -18.25 13.48
CA LYS A 140 0.07 -18.57 13.00
C LYS A 140 0.40 -17.92 11.64
N ASN A 141 -0.56 -17.29 10.98
CA ASN A 141 -0.32 -16.58 9.72
C ASN A 141 0.26 -15.17 9.97
N GLU A 142 1.48 -15.11 10.50
CA GLU A 142 2.14 -13.86 10.90
C GLU A 142 2.27 -12.87 9.74
N LYS A 143 2.51 -13.34 8.52
CA LYS A 143 2.63 -12.47 7.33
C LYS A 143 1.33 -11.74 7.02
N ALA A 144 0.20 -12.45 7.07
CA ALA A 144 -1.11 -11.84 6.85
C ALA A 144 -1.49 -10.88 7.99
N ILE A 145 -1.25 -11.28 9.25
CA ILE A 145 -1.48 -10.43 10.42
C ILE A 145 -0.65 -9.14 10.34
N HIS A 146 0.63 -9.25 9.94
CA HIS A 146 1.48 -8.08 9.73
C HIS A 146 0.90 -7.14 8.65
N LEU A 147 0.44 -7.71 7.53
CA LEU A 147 -0.22 -6.93 6.48
C LEU A 147 -1.47 -6.23 7.01
N TYR A 148 -2.35 -6.92 7.73
CA TYR A 148 -3.59 -6.34 8.27
C TYR A 148 -3.32 -5.26 9.32
N ASN A 149 -2.33 -5.45 10.20
CA ASN A 149 -1.91 -4.44 11.16
C ASN A 149 -1.41 -3.15 10.50
N LYS A 150 -0.71 -3.25 9.36
CA LYS A 150 -0.29 -2.10 8.55
C LYS A 150 -1.49 -1.25 8.08
N TYR A 151 -2.66 -1.87 7.91
CA TYR A 151 -3.92 -1.22 7.55
C TYR A 151 -4.78 -0.86 8.76
N SER A 152 -4.26 -0.97 9.98
CA SER A 152 -4.96 -0.66 11.24
C SER A 152 -6.17 -1.55 11.49
N PHE A 153 -6.19 -2.77 10.95
CA PHE A 153 -7.12 -3.78 11.43
C PHE A 153 -6.80 -4.12 12.89
N LYS A 154 -7.84 -4.28 13.71
CA LYS A 154 -7.72 -4.60 15.13
C LYS A 154 -8.42 -5.92 15.42
N GLU A 155 -7.77 -6.79 16.17
CA GLU A 155 -8.40 -8.00 16.71
C GLU A 155 -9.57 -7.58 17.61
N TYR A 156 -10.74 -8.16 17.40
CA TYR A 156 -11.91 -7.94 18.25
C TYR A 156 -12.50 -9.24 18.82
N ASN A 157 -12.12 -10.40 18.27
CA ASN A 157 -12.50 -11.69 18.78
C ASN A 157 -11.47 -12.75 18.38
N ARG A 158 -11.39 -13.83 19.19
CA ARG A 158 -10.50 -14.98 18.95
C ARG A 158 -11.22 -16.25 19.38
N ILE A 159 -11.19 -17.26 18.53
CA ILE A 159 -11.67 -18.61 18.85
C ILE A 159 -10.47 -19.52 19.01
N PRO A 160 -10.15 -19.97 20.23
CA PRO A 160 -9.02 -20.85 20.46
C PRO A 160 -9.25 -22.24 19.87
N ASN A 161 -8.16 -22.88 19.39
CA ASN A 161 -8.16 -24.24 18.83
C ASN A 161 -9.19 -24.44 17.71
N TYR A 162 -9.39 -23.43 16.87
CA TYR A 162 -10.40 -23.46 15.81
C TYR A 162 -10.08 -24.50 14.73
N SER A 163 -8.81 -24.62 14.35
CA SER A 163 -8.36 -25.58 13.35
C SER A 163 -7.38 -26.58 13.96
N LYS A 164 -7.45 -27.83 13.49
CA LYS A 164 -6.52 -28.90 13.83
C LYS A 164 -5.73 -29.33 12.60
N TYR A 165 -4.41 -29.28 12.69
CA TYR A 165 -3.50 -29.67 11.61
C TYR A 165 -3.21 -31.18 11.60
N LYS A 166 -2.62 -31.67 10.49
CA LYS A 166 -2.26 -33.09 10.32
C LYS A 166 -1.27 -33.61 11.39
N ASP A 167 -0.45 -32.73 11.95
CA ASP A 167 0.49 -33.02 13.05
C ASP A 167 -0.16 -33.01 14.45
N ASN A 168 -1.48 -32.90 14.52
CA ASN A 168 -2.29 -32.73 15.73
C ASN A 168 -2.09 -31.41 16.49
N SER A 169 -1.35 -30.47 15.96
CA SER A 169 -1.31 -29.12 16.53
C SER A 169 -2.60 -28.35 16.22
N TYR A 170 -2.88 -27.32 17.03
CA TYR A 170 -4.06 -26.48 16.87
C TYR A 170 -3.64 -25.05 16.51
N ASP A 171 -4.58 -24.32 15.90
CA ASP A 171 -4.47 -22.91 15.61
C ASP A 171 -5.74 -22.17 15.98
N ASP A 172 -5.61 -20.94 16.44
CA ASP A 172 -6.73 -20.08 16.76
C ASP A 172 -7.19 -19.34 15.52
N LEU A 173 -8.48 -19.02 15.45
CA LEU A 173 -9.02 -18.09 14.46
C LEU A 173 -9.20 -16.71 15.09
N ILE A 174 -8.56 -15.70 14.50
CA ILE A 174 -8.63 -14.31 14.92
C ILE A 174 -9.59 -13.56 13.99
N TYR A 175 -10.57 -12.87 14.55
CA TYR A 175 -11.42 -11.93 13.82
C TYR A 175 -10.87 -10.52 13.97
N MET A 176 -10.66 -9.84 12.84
CA MET A 176 -10.14 -8.48 12.81
C MET A 176 -11.09 -7.53 12.08
N VAL A 177 -11.12 -6.28 12.51
CA VAL A 177 -11.96 -5.23 11.93
C VAL A 177 -11.16 -3.93 11.72
N LYS A 178 -11.43 -3.28 10.59
CA LYS A 178 -11.01 -1.90 10.31
C LYS A 178 -12.24 -0.99 10.21
N ASP A 179 -12.23 0.13 10.94
CA ASP A 179 -13.21 1.21 10.77
C ASP A 179 -12.76 2.13 9.62
N LEU A 180 -13.58 2.20 8.55
CA LEU A 180 -13.30 3.00 7.36
C LEU A 180 -13.83 4.44 7.46
N ARG A 181 -14.52 4.79 8.56
CA ARG A 181 -15.03 6.15 8.81
C ARG A 181 -13.95 7.08 9.35
N GLU A 182 -12.79 6.53 9.74
CA GLU A 182 -11.67 7.35 10.22
C GLU A 182 -11.23 8.32 9.15
N THR A 183 -11.32 9.61 9.45
CA THR A 183 -10.92 10.70 8.56
C THR A 183 -9.94 11.63 9.24
N ILE A 184 -9.15 12.31 8.41
CA ILE A 184 -8.28 13.41 8.81
C ILE A 184 -8.55 14.59 7.88
N SER A 185 -8.68 15.80 8.43
CA SER A 185 -9.00 16.98 7.64
C SER A 185 -7.75 17.76 7.22
N VAL A 186 -7.80 18.39 6.06
CA VAL A 186 -6.89 19.48 5.68
C VAL A 186 -7.78 20.65 5.31
N ASN A 187 -7.64 21.77 6.01
CA ASN A 187 -8.59 22.87 5.96
C ASN A 187 -10.04 22.35 6.14
N ASN A 188 -10.94 22.56 5.18
CA ASN A 188 -12.34 22.15 5.26
C ASN A 188 -12.61 20.80 4.55
N ASN A 189 -11.59 20.07 4.14
CA ASN A 189 -11.73 18.82 3.40
C ASN A 189 -11.38 17.61 4.26
N ASN A 190 -12.25 16.61 4.31
CA ASN A 190 -12.03 15.36 5.01
C ASN A 190 -11.47 14.28 4.05
N TYR A 191 -10.49 13.55 4.51
CA TYR A 191 -9.83 12.47 3.78
C TYR A 191 -9.91 11.18 4.59
N HIS A 192 -10.38 10.09 4.00
CA HIS A 192 -10.42 8.77 4.65
C HIS A 192 -9.02 8.17 4.75
N ILE A 193 -8.66 7.67 5.92
CA ILE A 193 -7.35 7.06 6.15
C ILE A 193 -7.35 5.62 5.62
N ILE A 194 -6.52 5.38 4.58
CA ILE A 194 -6.26 4.02 4.10
C ILE A 194 -5.30 3.31 5.04
N ARG A 195 -4.12 3.89 5.26
CA ARG A 195 -3.08 3.37 6.16
C ARG A 195 -2.02 4.41 6.53
N LEU A 196 -1.26 4.12 7.57
CA LEU A 196 -0.03 4.83 7.87
C LEU A 196 1.06 4.39 6.86
N LEU A 197 1.75 5.36 6.25
CA LEU A 197 2.91 5.12 5.39
C LEU A 197 4.20 5.05 6.20
N GLY A 198 4.32 5.92 7.18
CA GLY A 198 5.49 5.96 8.06
C GLY A 198 5.42 7.07 9.10
N LYS A 199 6.34 6.97 10.07
CA LYS A 199 6.61 8.00 11.08
C LYS A 199 8.04 8.47 10.86
N GLY A 200 8.22 9.74 10.54
CA GLY A 200 9.52 10.41 10.45
C GLY A 200 9.76 11.34 11.63
N LYS A 201 10.91 12.01 11.65
CA LYS A 201 11.26 13.05 12.64
C LYS A 201 10.28 14.22 12.64
N GLY A 202 9.76 14.57 11.46
CA GLY A 202 8.89 15.71 11.25
C GLY A 202 7.41 15.41 11.39
N GLY A 203 6.95 14.17 11.25
CA GLY A 203 5.52 13.90 11.23
C GLY A 203 5.14 12.46 10.91
N TYR A 204 3.82 12.21 10.94
CA TYR A 204 3.20 10.98 10.48
C TYR A 204 2.71 11.18 9.05
N SER A 205 3.04 10.28 8.14
CA SER A 205 2.56 10.29 6.76
C SER A 205 1.50 9.21 6.58
N TYR A 206 0.32 9.60 6.11
CA TYR A 206 -0.82 8.70 5.85
C TYR A 206 -1.10 8.64 4.35
N LEU A 207 -1.39 7.44 3.85
CA LEU A 207 -2.10 7.29 2.58
C LEU A 207 -3.58 7.55 2.86
N VAL A 208 -4.15 8.50 2.15
CA VAL A 208 -5.56 8.90 2.33
C VAL A 208 -6.31 8.87 0.99
N ASN A 209 -7.63 8.76 1.07
CA ASN A 209 -8.52 8.72 -0.08
C ASN A 209 -9.59 9.81 0.03
N LYS A 210 -9.85 10.49 -1.08
CA LYS A 210 -11.01 11.36 -1.27
C LYS A 210 -11.44 11.29 -2.73
N ASP A 211 -12.73 11.13 -2.99
CA ASP A 211 -13.33 11.11 -4.33
C ASP A 211 -12.59 10.16 -5.30
N SER A 212 -12.28 8.94 -4.82
CA SER A 212 -11.54 7.90 -5.55
C SER A 212 -10.09 8.25 -5.90
N GLN A 213 -9.57 9.35 -5.39
CA GLN A 213 -8.17 9.75 -5.56
C GLN A 213 -7.38 9.53 -4.27
N LYS A 214 -6.13 9.09 -4.44
CA LYS A 214 -5.19 8.85 -3.34
C LYS A 214 -4.24 10.03 -3.19
N TYR A 215 -3.91 10.34 -1.94
CA TYR A 215 -2.99 11.39 -1.56
C TYR A 215 -2.11 10.93 -0.42
N VAL A 216 -0.99 11.63 -0.19
CA VAL A 216 -0.24 11.53 1.06
C VAL A 216 -0.59 12.73 1.93
N LEU A 217 -1.03 12.47 3.17
CA LEU A 217 -1.26 13.49 4.16
C LEU A 217 -0.18 13.37 5.24
N LYS A 218 0.64 14.40 5.39
CA LYS A 218 1.64 14.50 6.47
C LYS A 218 1.03 15.32 7.60
N GLN A 219 0.91 14.72 8.80
CA GLN A 219 0.60 15.39 10.06
C GLN A 219 1.89 15.65 10.80
N ILE A 220 2.24 16.90 10.99
CA ILE A 220 3.41 17.27 11.81
C ILE A 220 3.17 16.92 13.26
N HIS A 221 4.19 16.49 13.97
CA HIS A 221 4.19 16.27 15.40
C HIS A 221 5.33 17.01 16.09
N HIS A 222 5.18 17.27 17.39
CA HIS A 222 6.16 17.94 18.23
C HIS A 222 6.73 17.00 19.31
N GLU A 223 6.76 15.70 19.02
CA GLU A 223 7.39 14.75 19.92
C GLU A 223 8.88 15.11 20.10
N PRO A 224 9.42 15.02 21.34
CA PRO A 224 10.83 15.33 21.59
C PRO A 224 11.75 14.48 20.70
N CYS A 225 12.78 15.12 20.16
CA CYS A 225 13.84 14.45 19.42
C CYS A 225 15.18 14.96 19.96
N ASP A 226 16.05 14.04 20.40
CA ASP A 226 17.32 14.37 21.03
C ASP A 226 18.32 15.12 20.12
N TYR A 227 18.06 15.08 18.82
CA TYR A 227 18.98 15.59 17.78
C TYR A 227 18.49 16.84 17.06
N TYR A 228 17.28 17.32 17.35
CA TYR A 228 16.67 18.40 16.58
C TYR A 228 15.77 19.29 17.42
N SER A 229 16.08 20.59 17.43
CA SER A 229 15.16 21.63 17.89
C SER A 229 14.46 22.21 16.65
N PHE A 230 13.20 21.86 16.48
CA PHE A 230 12.42 22.40 15.37
C PHE A 230 11.82 23.76 15.76
N GLY A 231 12.05 24.77 14.92
CA GLY A 231 11.22 25.98 14.91
C GLY A 231 9.80 25.70 14.39
N ASN A 232 9.27 26.56 13.53
CA ASN A 232 7.99 26.33 12.87
C ASN A 232 8.17 25.30 11.74
N LYS A 233 7.90 24.00 12.04
CA LYS A 233 8.12 22.89 11.11
C LYS A 233 7.31 23.01 9.82
N ILE A 234 6.05 23.43 9.90
CA ILE A 234 5.19 23.49 8.72
C ILE A 234 5.63 24.59 7.76
N GLU A 235 6.08 25.73 8.30
CA GLU A 235 6.66 26.80 7.47
C GLU A 235 8.00 26.36 6.86
N ALA A 236 8.83 25.63 7.61
CA ALA A 236 10.08 25.09 7.10
C ALA A 236 9.82 24.16 5.90
N GLU A 237 8.91 23.19 6.02
CA GLU A 237 8.57 22.29 4.92
C GLU A 237 7.94 23.02 3.72
N TYR A 238 7.14 24.05 3.94
CA TYR A 238 6.60 24.88 2.86
C TYR A 238 7.71 25.63 2.12
N ASN A 239 8.64 26.22 2.84
CA ASN A 239 9.76 26.95 2.26
C ASN A 239 10.72 26.02 1.51
N ASP A 240 11.01 24.85 2.09
CA ASP A 240 11.85 23.83 1.47
C ASP A 240 11.22 23.27 0.20
N TYR A 241 9.91 22.99 0.19
CA TYR A 241 9.19 22.63 -1.02
C TYR A 241 9.40 23.67 -2.15
N ASN A 242 9.27 24.95 -1.85
CA ASN A 242 9.47 26.00 -2.84
C ASN A 242 10.92 26.06 -3.35
N ARG A 243 11.91 25.83 -2.48
CA ARG A 243 13.33 25.73 -2.88
C ARG A 243 13.56 24.57 -3.84
N LEU A 244 12.98 23.38 -3.54
CA LEU A 244 13.11 22.19 -4.39
C LEU A 244 12.43 22.36 -5.75
N ILE A 245 11.24 22.99 -5.79
CA ILE A 245 10.55 23.31 -7.05
C ILE A 245 11.37 24.31 -7.88
N ASN A 246 11.91 25.34 -7.27
CA ASN A 246 12.76 26.32 -7.95
C ASN A 246 14.06 25.68 -8.48
N ALA A 247 14.53 24.62 -7.82
CA ALA A 247 15.65 23.82 -8.27
C ALA A 247 15.28 22.81 -9.37
N ASN A 248 14.03 22.75 -9.84
CA ASN A 248 13.51 21.78 -10.79
C ASN A 248 13.63 20.32 -10.34
N LEU A 249 13.61 20.07 -9.03
CA LEU A 249 13.66 18.71 -8.51
C LEU A 249 12.32 18.00 -8.70
N SER A 250 12.36 16.72 -9.10
CA SER A 250 11.16 15.87 -9.17
C SER A 250 10.70 15.52 -7.76
N VAL A 251 9.68 16.22 -7.26
CA VAL A 251 9.05 16.01 -5.96
C VAL A 251 7.53 15.85 -6.11
N PRO A 252 6.82 15.18 -5.18
CA PRO A 252 5.37 15.17 -5.17
C PRO A 252 4.83 16.59 -5.12
N ARG A 253 3.82 16.88 -5.93
CA ARG A 253 3.17 18.19 -5.91
C ARG A 253 2.47 18.41 -4.56
N MET A 254 2.70 19.55 -3.91
CA MET A 254 1.89 19.99 -2.77
C MET A 254 0.50 20.38 -3.28
N ILE A 255 -0.54 19.74 -2.74
CA ILE A 255 -1.94 19.94 -3.16
C ILE A 255 -2.59 20.99 -2.28
N ASP A 256 -2.36 20.89 -0.96
CA ASP A 256 -2.95 21.78 0.04
C ASP A 256 -2.08 21.81 1.30
N ILE A 257 -2.16 22.87 2.08
CA ILE A 257 -1.47 23.04 3.35
C ILE A 257 -2.37 23.69 4.38
N ASP A 258 -2.47 23.08 5.56
CA ASP A 258 -3.24 23.58 6.72
C ASP A 258 -2.24 23.99 7.80
N PHE A 259 -1.92 25.27 7.83
CA PHE A 259 -0.97 25.82 8.82
C PHE A 259 -1.51 25.72 10.25
N GLY A 260 -2.85 25.82 10.44
CA GLY A 260 -3.47 25.78 11.76
C GLY A 260 -3.44 24.42 12.41
N ASN A 261 -3.61 23.37 11.63
CA ASN A 261 -3.55 21.97 12.08
C ASN A 261 -2.20 21.31 11.77
N GLU A 262 -1.26 22.03 11.18
CA GLU A 262 0.07 21.56 10.79
C GLU A 262 0.01 20.31 9.90
N ARG A 263 -0.75 20.38 8.80
CA ARG A 263 -0.96 19.29 7.84
C ARG A 263 -0.60 19.68 6.44
N ILE A 264 0.04 18.77 5.73
CA ILE A 264 0.39 18.93 4.31
C ILE A 264 -0.25 17.80 3.52
N LEU A 265 -1.02 18.16 2.49
CA LEU A 265 -1.56 17.22 1.52
C LEU A 265 -0.69 17.27 0.27
N LYS A 266 -0.18 16.13 -0.15
CA LYS A 266 0.66 16.02 -1.34
C LYS A 266 0.24 14.86 -2.25
N GLU A 267 0.63 14.95 -3.50
CA GLU A 267 0.46 13.88 -4.49
C GLU A 267 1.00 12.55 -3.96
N TYR A 268 0.26 11.46 -4.19
CA TYR A 268 0.76 10.13 -3.94
C TYR A 268 1.55 9.62 -5.15
N ILE A 269 2.85 9.43 -4.99
CA ILE A 269 3.71 8.80 -5.99
C ILE A 269 3.67 7.29 -5.75
N GLU A 270 3.02 6.56 -6.65
CA GLU A 270 2.91 5.12 -6.54
C GLU A 270 4.09 4.43 -7.23
N GLY A 271 4.83 3.63 -6.47
CA GLY A 271 6.00 2.90 -6.96
C GLY A 271 6.82 2.32 -5.81
N PRO A 272 7.82 1.51 -6.11
CA PRO A 272 8.77 1.02 -5.12
C PRO A 272 9.70 2.15 -4.65
N ASP A 273 10.04 2.15 -3.37
CA ASP A 273 11.13 2.97 -2.86
C ASP A 273 12.50 2.36 -3.20
N ILE A 274 13.52 3.20 -3.27
CA ILE A 274 14.89 2.78 -3.61
C ILE A 274 15.45 1.78 -2.59
N ALA A 275 15.15 1.92 -1.29
CA ALA A 275 15.63 0.97 -0.27
C ALA A 275 15.09 -0.44 -0.54
N THR A 276 13.84 -0.55 -0.98
CA THR A 276 13.25 -1.82 -1.41
C THR A 276 13.95 -2.38 -2.65
N LEU A 277 14.27 -1.55 -3.64
CA LEU A 277 14.97 -1.97 -4.86
C LEU A 277 16.41 -2.43 -4.57
N VAL A 278 17.14 -1.71 -3.72
CA VAL A 278 18.49 -2.10 -3.26
C VAL A 278 18.43 -3.45 -2.55
N LYS A 279 17.56 -3.60 -1.55
CA LYS A 279 17.40 -4.86 -0.80
C LYS A 279 17.09 -6.06 -1.70
N LYS A 280 16.31 -5.84 -2.76
CA LYS A 280 15.93 -6.90 -3.71
C LYS A 280 16.91 -7.08 -4.86
N LYS A 281 17.97 -6.28 -4.94
CA LYS A 281 18.94 -6.27 -6.04
C LYS A 281 18.29 -5.96 -7.40
N LEU A 282 17.35 -5.03 -7.41
CA LEU A 282 16.57 -4.62 -8.58
C LEU A 282 16.89 -3.19 -9.01
N MET A 283 18.05 -2.67 -8.63
CA MET A 283 18.53 -1.35 -9.05
C MET A 283 18.88 -1.36 -10.53
N LYS A 284 18.53 -0.28 -11.23
CA LYS A 284 18.89 -0.05 -12.64
C LYS A 284 19.93 1.07 -12.74
N GLU A 285 20.79 1.02 -13.76
CA GLU A 285 21.79 2.05 -14.03
C GLU A 285 21.16 3.43 -14.16
N ASN A 286 20.01 3.53 -14.79
CA ASN A 286 19.25 4.77 -14.92
C ASN A 286 18.92 5.45 -13.58
N TYR A 287 18.72 4.69 -12.49
CA TYR A 287 18.39 5.28 -11.18
C TYR A 287 19.63 5.91 -10.54
N TYR A 288 20.82 5.31 -10.75
CA TYR A 288 22.08 5.89 -10.31
C TYR A 288 22.40 7.17 -11.08
N SER A 289 22.18 7.19 -12.40
CA SER A 289 22.36 8.39 -13.22
C SER A 289 21.46 9.52 -12.75
N GLN A 290 20.17 9.24 -12.50
CA GLN A 290 19.21 10.26 -12.06
C GLN A 290 19.57 10.85 -10.70
N ILE A 291 19.98 10.05 -9.70
CA ILE A 291 20.36 10.59 -8.39
C ILE A 291 21.67 11.41 -8.48
N GLU A 292 22.62 11.00 -9.32
CA GLU A 292 23.85 11.78 -9.55
C GLU A 292 23.56 13.12 -10.22
N GLU A 293 22.67 13.15 -11.23
CA GLU A 293 22.20 14.39 -11.86
C GLU A 293 21.48 15.30 -10.86
N MET A 294 20.57 14.75 -10.03
CA MET A 294 19.88 15.49 -8.98
C MET A 294 20.89 16.11 -7.98
N ALA A 295 21.87 15.33 -7.54
CA ALA A 295 22.87 15.80 -6.59
C ALA A 295 23.74 16.92 -7.16
N GLN A 296 24.12 16.80 -8.44
CA GLN A 296 24.91 17.85 -9.13
C GLN A 296 24.09 19.13 -9.27
N MET A 297 22.85 19.04 -9.71
CA MET A 297 21.92 20.17 -9.86
C MET A 297 21.70 20.92 -8.53
N LEU A 298 21.51 20.18 -7.44
CA LEU A 298 21.33 20.76 -6.10
C LEU A 298 22.64 21.43 -5.60
N LYS A 299 23.79 20.82 -5.82
CA LYS A 299 25.10 21.40 -5.47
C LYS A 299 25.32 22.73 -6.16
N GLU A 300 25.02 22.88 -7.44
CA GLU A 300 25.14 24.12 -8.20
C GLU A 300 24.28 25.26 -7.64
N GLN A 301 23.18 24.91 -6.95
CA GLN A 301 22.26 25.84 -6.30
C GLN A 301 22.55 26.00 -4.80
N ASN A 302 23.65 25.45 -4.30
CA ASN A 302 24.02 25.45 -2.88
C ASN A 302 22.95 24.78 -1.99
N LEU A 303 22.33 23.69 -2.48
CA LEU A 303 21.31 22.93 -1.80
C LEU A 303 21.74 21.50 -1.53
N ASN A 304 21.18 20.91 -0.47
CA ASN A 304 21.35 19.51 -0.11
C ASN A 304 20.03 18.91 0.36
N ILE A 305 19.84 17.61 0.12
CA ILE A 305 18.66 16.83 0.56
C ILE A 305 19.11 15.61 1.35
N ASP A 306 18.17 14.92 1.99
CA ASP A 306 18.47 13.62 2.62
C ASP A 306 18.47 12.50 1.55
N TYR A 307 19.67 12.05 1.16
CA TYR A 307 19.90 11.01 0.15
C TYR A 307 19.61 9.58 0.65
N TYR A 308 18.97 9.42 1.80
CA TYR A 308 18.65 8.08 2.27
C TYR A 308 17.60 7.41 1.36
N PRO A 309 17.81 6.14 0.95
CA PRO A 309 17.00 5.49 -0.11
C PRO A 309 15.49 5.42 0.12
N THR A 310 15.03 5.45 1.37
CA THR A 310 13.58 5.47 1.69
C THR A 310 12.89 6.78 1.29
N ASN A 311 13.67 7.84 1.04
CA ASN A 311 13.16 9.14 0.64
C ASN A 311 12.94 9.24 -0.89
N PHE A 312 13.16 8.15 -1.63
CA PHE A 312 13.05 8.15 -3.08
C PHE A 312 12.13 7.02 -3.56
N ILE A 313 11.21 7.37 -4.46
CA ILE A 313 10.28 6.43 -5.13
C ILE A 313 10.51 6.49 -6.63
N VAL A 314 10.46 5.33 -7.28
CA VAL A 314 10.49 5.23 -8.73
C VAL A 314 9.07 5.07 -9.27
N LYS A 315 8.68 5.95 -10.21
CA LYS A 315 7.42 5.86 -10.95
C LYS A 315 7.70 6.02 -12.45
N ASN A 316 7.33 5.03 -13.26
CA ASN A 316 7.59 5.03 -14.71
C ASN A 316 9.06 5.31 -15.05
N ASP A 317 9.98 4.63 -14.38
CA ASP A 317 11.44 4.80 -14.48
C ASP A 317 11.98 6.20 -14.13
N LEU A 318 11.15 7.08 -13.57
CA LEU A 318 11.55 8.38 -13.04
C LEU A 318 11.67 8.35 -11.52
N LEU A 319 12.74 8.97 -11.03
CA LEU A 319 13.05 9.08 -9.61
C LEU A 319 12.40 10.32 -9.01
N TYR A 320 11.66 10.15 -7.90
CA TYR A 320 11.03 11.22 -7.14
C TYR A 320 11.62 11.27 -5.73
N TYR A 321 12.04 12.44 -5.28
CA TYR A 321 12.35 12.71 -3.88
C TYR A 321 11.05 13.04 -3.13
N ILE A 322 10.62 12.20 -2.20
CA ILE A 322 9.28 12.28 -1.59
C ILE A 322 9.21 13.06 -0.28
N ASP A 323 10.35 13.44 0.29
CA ASP A 323 10.40 14.37 1.41
C ASP A 323 10.60 15.80 0.90
N TYR A 324 10.31 16.80 1.75
CA TYR A 324 10.55 18.20 1.39
C TYR A 324 11.75 18.79 2.14
N GLU A 325 12.44 18.01 2.98
CA GLU A 325 13.61 18.49 3.70
C GLU A 325 14.71 18.92 2.73
N CYS A 326 15.13 20.18 2.83
CA CYS A 326 16.13 20.78 1.98
C CYS A 326 17.03 21.73 2.79
N ASN A 327 18.31 21.42 2.83
CA ASN A 327 19.30 22.15 3.61
C ASN A 327 20.26 22.94 2.70
N THR A 328 21.07 23.81 3.29
CA THR A 328 22.24 24.42 2.60
C THR A 328 23.26 23.32 2.32
N TYR A 329 23.92 23.39 1.16
CA TYR A 329 24.92 22.40 0.77
C TYR A 329 26.05 22.28 1.79
N MET A 330 26.33 21.04 2.17
CA MET A 330 27.50 20.64 2.94
C MET A 330 28.09 19.38 2.31
N GLU A 331 29.40 19.42 1.98
CA GLU A 331 30.06 18.30 1.28
C GLU A 331 29.93 16.97 2.04
N GLU A 332 30.04 17.02 3.37
CA GLU A 332 29.97 15.85 4.24
C GLU A 332 28.61 15.09 4.18
N TYR A 333 27.51 15.78 3.80
CA TYR A 333 26.17 15.21 3.61
C TYR A 333 25.78 15.11 2.14
N SER A 334 26.73 15.28 1.22
CA SER A 334 26.48 15.11 -0.22
C SER A 334 26.17 13.64 -0.57
N TYR A 335 25.57 13.45 -1.74
CA TYR A 335 25.34 12.11 -2.26
C TYR A 335 26.66 11.32 -2.38
N GLN A 336 27.72 11.93 -2.89
CA GLN A 336 29.02 11.29 -3.12
C GLN A 336 29.71 10.85 -1.83
N VAL A 337 29.64 11.66 -0.76
CA VAL A 337 30.33 11.39 0.50
C VAL A 337 29.51 10.55 1.45
N TRP A 338 28.22 10.90 1.61
CA TRP A 338 27.35 10.23 2.59
C TRP A 338 26.31 9.32 1.97
N GLY A 339 25.60 9.77 0.93
CA GLY A 339 24.43 9.09 0.41
C GLY A 339 24.74 7.79 -0.33
N LYS A 340 25.75 7.81 -1.18
CA LYS A 340 26.08 6.75 -2.15
C LYS A 340 26.21 5.37 -1.55
N GLN A 341 26.75 5.23 -0.34
CA GLN A 341 26.92 3.95 0.35
C GLN A 341 25.62 3.17 0.62
N TYR A 342 24.47 3.83 0.63
CA TYR A 342 23.16 3.20 0.90
C TYR A 342 22.44 2.76 -0.37
N TRP A 343 22.96 3.09 -1.55
CA TRP A 343 22.31 2.83 -2.85
C TRP A 343 22.83 1.57 -3.56
N TYR A 344 23.80 0.85 -2.97
CA TYR A 344 24.45 -0.33 -3.55
C TYR A 344 24.26 -1.59 -2.70
#